data_795b004fa4e272fea4ee119ff8ae2088
#
_entry.id   795b004fa4e272fea4ee119ff8ae2088
#
_cell.length_a   1.000
_cell.length_b   1.000
_cell.length_c   1.000
_cell.angle_alpha   90.00
_cell.angle_beta   90.00
_cell.angle_gamma   90.00
#
_symmetry.space_group_name_H-M   'P 1'
#
loop_
_entity.id
_entity.type
_entity.pdbx_description
1 polymer ?
#
loop_
_entity_poly.entity_id
_entity_poly.type
_entity_poly.pdbx_seq_one_letter_code
_entity_poly.pdbx_strand_id
1 'polypeptide(L)'
;MTTRGGGLLSSPLLQFLAIGLVVYGLVSWQMPDAPQELASSADDRTIRVERDELLAYVQLRSGEADAVALERSFDELSDASQQAWIDRYVREEALVRKARRLGLDRDDDLIRRRLVQQMEFIAVDARYTEDAIRDAEISAYYREHAEDFREAAYYTFDHVYFRAGSESVSRAGVALARLGANEVPAEELSSMGDRFLYNRRYAERTEGEVISHFGKAFAESLAKLEPAADWLGPLESDHGLHLIRLGQRVPSALRPLEEAAPEIRRELARQRQEAALDAGVAAILSRYAVEVASPGSPRD
;
A
#
# COMPACT_ATOMS: atom_id res chain seq x y z
N MET A 1 63.48 -47.53 -54.25
CA MET A 1 63.54 -46.63 -53.08
C MET A 1 62.66 -45.42 -53.33
N THR A 2 61.42 -45.44 -52.80
CA THR A 2 60.41 -44.37 -52.96
C THR A 2 60.28 -43.71 -51.62
N THR A 3 60.74 -42.49 -51.52
CA THR A 3 60.56 -41.63 -50.38
C THR A 3 59.17 -41.00 -50.45
N ARG A 4 58.29 -41.39 -49.52
CA ARG A 4 56.96 -40.72 -49.29
C ARG A 4 57.19 -39.39 -48.58
N GLY A 5 57.04 -38.31 -49.31
CA GLY A 5 56.84 -36.95 -48.71
C GLY A 5 55.50 -36.82 -48.01
N GLY A 6 55.44 -36.98 -46.72
CA GLY A 6 54.27 -36.68 -45.91
C GLY A 6 54.14 -35.19 -45.85
N GLY A 7 53.03 -34.61 -46.46
CA GLY A 7 52.78 -33.20 -46.45
C GLY A 7 52.50 -32.74 -45.03
N LEU A 8 53.12 -31.66 -44.63
CA LEU A 8 52.89 -30.92 -43.33
C LEU A 8 51.43 -30.59 -43.05
N LEU A 9 50.55 -30.58 -44.09
CA LEU A 9 49.12 -30.29 -44.00
C LEU A 9 48.24 -31.45 -43.51
N SER A 10 48.81 -32.68 -43.34
CA SER A 10 48.06 -33.85 -42.85
C SER A 10 48.17 -34.07 -41.34
N SER A 11 48.83 -33.19 -40.61
CA SER A 11 48.90 -33.26 -39.14
C SER A 11 47.56 -32.77 -38.53
N PRO A 12 46.88 -33.63 -37.75
CA PRO A 12 45.63 -33.24 -37.08
C PRO A 12 45.76 -31.99 -36.19
N LEU A 13 46.98 -31.79 -35.66
CA LEU A 13 47.30 -30.65 -34.79
C LEU A 13 47.31 -29.31 -35.57
N LEU A 14 47.85 -29.30 -36.79
CA LEU A 14 47.87 -28.14 -37.66
C LEU A 14 46.48 -27.82 -38.18
N GLN A 15 45.66 -28.83 -38.47
CA GLN A 15 44.24 -28.63 -38.87
C GLN A 15 43.43 -28.02 -37.70
N PHE A 16 43.65 -28.49 -36.46
CA PHE A 16 42.99 -27.93 -35.28
C PHE A 16 43.41 -26.48 -35.03
N LEU A 17 44.70 -26.17 -35.21
CA LEU A 17 45.22 -24.82 -35.06
C LEU A 17 44.69 -23.85 -36.14
N ALA A 18 44.57 -24.33 -37.39
CA ALA A 18 44.02 -23.56 -38.49
C ALA A 18 42.51 -23.29 -38.28
N ILE A 19 41.74 -24.30 -37.84
CA ILE A 19 40.33 -24.15 -37.52
C ILE A 19 40.17 -23.19 -36.32
N GLY A 20 40.99 -23.30 -35.29
CA GLY A 20 40.96 -22.40 -34.14
C GLY A 20 41.24 -20.94 -34.52
N LEU A 21 42.17 -20.72 -35.46
CA LEU A 21 42.51 -19.38 -35.96
C LEU A 21 41.38 -18.76 -36.79
N VAL A 22 40.73 -19.59 -37.62
CA VAL A 22 39.55 -19.15 -38.42
C VAL A 22 38.37 -18.84 -37.50
N VAL A 23 38.07 -19.69 -36.51
CA VAL A 23 37.03 -19.44 -35.53
C VAL A 23 37.34 -18.19 -34.71
N TYR A 24 38.59 -18.03 -34.27
CA TYR A 24 39.01 -16.81 -33.55
C TYR A 24 38.83 -15.55 -34.42
N GLY A 25 39.22 -15.60 -35.68
CA GLY A 25 39.06 -14.50 -36.64
C GLY A 25 37.60 -14.16 -36.89
N LEU A 26 36.72 -15.16 -37.03
CA LEU A 26 35.28 -14.96 -37.21
C LEU A 26 34.63 -14.39 -35.95
N VAL A 27 34.99 -14.91 -34.78
CA VAL A 27 34.46 -14.40 -33.50
C VAL A 27 34.96 -12.99 -33.24
N SER A 28 36.23 -12.69 -33.52
CA SER A 28 36.80 -11.34 -33.36
C SER A 28 36.21 -10.34 -34.38
N TRP A 29 35.76 -10.80 -35.54
CA TRP A 29 35.09 -9.94 -36.53
C TRP A 29 33.61 -9.71 -36.21
N GLN A 30 32.95 -10.64 -35.52
CA GLN A 30 31.57 -10.51 -35.04
C GLN A 30 31.45 -9.87 -33.66
N MET A 31 32.54 -9.82 -32.86
CA MET A 31 32.51 -9.01 -31.65
C MET A 31 32.60 -7.55 -32.07
N PRO A 32 31.59 -6.72 -31.79
CA PRO A 32 31.76 -5.28 -31.85
C PRO A 32 32.95 -4.96 -30.96
N ASP A 33 33.88 -4.12 -31.44
CA ASP A 33 35.04 -3.66 -30.69
C ASP A 33 34.60 -3.40 -29.26
N ALA A 34 35.33 -3.98 -28.29
CA ALA A 34 35.13 -3.68 -26.88
C ALA A 34 34.99 -2.17 -26.79
N PRO A 35 33.95 -1.64 -26.11
CA PRO A 35 33.63 -0.23 -26.18
C PRO A 35 34.94 0.53 -26.00
N GLN A 36 35.37 1.21 -27.07
CA GLN A 36 36.55 2.09 -27.02
C GLN A 36 36.32 2.93 -25.77
N GLU A 37 37.22 2.85 -24.79
CA GLU A 37 37.25 3.82 -23.71
C GLU A 37 37.24 5.16 -24.43
N LEU A 38 36.01 5.73 -24.56
CA LEU A 38 35.81 7.07 -25.10
C LEU A 38 36.85 7.91 -24.42
N ALA A 39 37.72 8.53 -25.21
CA ALA A 39 38.84 9.32 -24.73
C ALA A 39 38.27 10.30 -23.69
N SER A 40 38.32 9.88 -22.44
CA SER A 40 37.83 10.62 -21.29
C SER A 40 38.65 11.92 -21.30
N SER A 41 37.98 13.04 -21.44
CA SER A 41 38.63 14.31 -21.25
C SER A 41 39.39 14.31 -19.92
N ALA A 42 40.53 14.99 -19.81
CA ALA A 42 41.30 15.02 -18.56
C ALA A 42 40.43 15.45 -17.36
N ASP A 43 39.38 16.22 -17.64
CA ASP A 43 38.37 16.67 -16.67
C ASP A 43 37.53 15.53 -16.10
N ASP A 44 37.21 14.49 -16.87
CA ASP A 44 36.44 13.31 -16.40
C ASP A 44 37.26 12.37 -15.48
N ARG A 45 38.57 12.51 -15.44
CA ARG A 45 39.48 11.75 -14.55
C ARG A 45 39.77 12.49 -13.24
N THR A 46 39.39 13.73 -13.12
CA THR A 46 39.61 14.53 -11.92
C THR A 46 38.34 14.51 -11.07
N ILE A 47 38.43 14.03 -9.83
CA ILE A 47 37.38 14.17 -8.83
C ILE A 47 37.73 15.40 -7.99
N ARG A 48 36.97 16.46 -8.18
CA ARG A 48 37.07 17.66 -7.35
C ARG A 48 36.11 17.50 -6.18
N VAL A 49 36.58 17.70 -4.98
CA VAL A 49 35.78 17.59 -3.76
C VAL A 49 35.46 18.99 -3.30
N GLU A 50 34.27 19.46 -3.61
CA GLU A 50 33.79 20.75 -3.09
C GLU A 50 33.23 20.51 -1.68
N ARG A 51 33.43 21.55 -0.80
CA ARG A 51 33.00 21.45 0.60
C ARG A 51 31.50 21.18 0.75
N ASP A 52 30.70 21.89 -0.04
CA ASP A 52 29.25 21.80 0.00
C ASP A 52 28.77 20.40 -0.40
N GLU A 53 29.38 19.81 -1.42
CA GLU A 53 29.08 18.45 -1.89
C GLU A 53 29.47 17.41 -0.83
N LEU A 54 30.62 17.60 -0.18
CA LEU A 54 31.08 16.71 0.90
C LEU A 54 30.14 16.78 2.11
N LEU A 55 29.73 17.99 2.53
CA LEU A 55 28.77 18.16 3.62
C LEU A 55 27.42 17.55 3.30
N ALA A 56 26.89 17.76 2.09
CA ALA A 56 25.65 17.10 1.64
C ALA A 56 25.77 15.56 1.65
N TYR A 57 26.93 15.03 1.25
CA TYR A 57 27.21 13.61 1.31
C TYR A 57 27.24 13.06 2.75
N VAL A 58 27.87 13.79 3.67
CA VAL A 58 27.92 13.44 5.10
C VAL A 58 26.51 13.53 5.70
N GLN A 59 25.75 14.57 5.39
CA GLN A 59 24.36 14.77 5.83
C GLN A 59 23.46 13.57 5.48
N LEU A 60 23.52 13.15 4.20
CA LEU A 60 22.73 12.02 3.71
C LEU A 60 23.03 10.72 4.45
N ARG A 61 24.26 10.55 4.95
CA ARG A 61 24.69 9.30 5.62
C ARG A 61 24.63 9.35 7.14
N SER A 62 24.76 10.52 7.74
CA SER A 62 24.61 10.70 9.20
C SER A 62 23.15 10.78 9.61
N GLY A 63 22.24 11.19 8.70
CA GLY A 63 20.84 11.44 9.01
C GLY A 63 20.62 12.76 9.76
N GLU A 64 21.66 13.61 9.88
CA GLU A 64 21.54 14.92 10.56
C GLU A 64 20.72 15.88 9.70
N ALA A 65 19.61 16.36 10.26
CA ALA A 65 18.69 17.24 9.53
C ALA A 65 19.15 18.71 9.54
N ASP A 66 19.87 19.13 10.59
CA ASP A 66 20.35 20.51 10.73
C ASP A 66 21.70 20.69 10.04
N ALA A 67 21.71 21.38 8.92
CA ALA A 67 22.91 21.65 8.13
C ALA A 67 23.95 22.48 8.92
N VAL A 68 23.53 23.41 9.77
CA VAL A 68 24.43 24.26 10.57
C VAL A 68 25.08 23.44 11.69
N ALA A 69 24.31 22.56 12.34
CA ALA A 69 24.84 21.65 13.33
C ALA A 69 25.81 20.65 12.72
N LEU A 70 25.49 20.11 11.52
CA LEU A 70 26.35 19.21 10.78
C LEU A 70 27.69 19.88 10.43
N GLU A 71 27.66 21.08 9.86
CA GLU A 71 28.88 21.80 9.46
C GLU A 71 29.80 22.00 10.66
N ARG A 72 29.23 22.43 11.81
CA ARG A 72 30.01 22.62 13.04
C ARG A 72 30.59 21.30 13.54
N SER A 73 29.79 20.24 13.58
CA SER A 73 30.25 18.92 14.03
C SER A 73 31.32 18.33 13.09
N PHE A 74 31.23 18.61 11.79
CA PHE A 74 32.23 18.19 10.82
C PHE A 74 33.57 18.94 11.02
N ASP A 75 33.52 20.24 11.32
CA ASP A 75 34.74 21.05 11.59
C ASP A 75 35.43 20.66 12.91
N GLU A 76 34.68 20.16 13.87
CA GLU A 76 35.19 19.63 15.15
C GLU A 76 35.84 18.23 15.02
N LEU A 77 35.65 17.55 13.88
CA LEU A 77 36.30 16.27 13.65
C LEU A 77 37.82 16.42 13.53
N SER A 78 38.54 15.38 13.93
CA SER A 78 39.98 15.30 13.67
C SER A 78 40.26 15.23 12.15
N ASP A 79 41.44 15.71 11.74
CA ASP A 79 41.89 15.66 10.35
C ASP A 79 41.78 14.25 9.75
N ALA A 80 42.12 13.22 10.54
CA ALA A 80 42.01 11.83 10.11
C ALA A 80 40.54 11.43 9.86
N SER A 81 39.59 11.92 10.66
CA SER A 81 38.17 11.65 10.48
C SER A 81 37.59 12.40 9.27
N GLN A 82 38.00 13.65 9.07
CA GLN A 82 37.61 14.42 7.88
C GLN A 82 38.16 13.73 6.61
N GLN A 83 39.44 13.32 6.64
CA GLN A 83 40.06 12.60 5.53
C GLN A 83 39.33 11.28 5.23
N ALA A 84 38.89 10.54 6.24
CA ALA A 84 38.13 9.30 6.04
C ALA A 84 36.78 9.55 5.33
N TRP A 85 36.13 10.69 5.56
CA TRP A 85 34.93 11.10 4.83
C TRP A 85 35.24 11.44 3.38
N ILE A 86 36.32 12.20 3.13
CA ILE A 86 36.81 12.53 1.77
C ILE A 86 37.13 11.25 1.00
N ASP A 87 37.88 10.32 1.58
CA ASP A 87 38.25 9.07 0.93
C ASP A 87 37.02 8.23 0.55
N ARG A 88 36.00 8.20 1.43
CA ARG A 88 34.74 7.50 1.18
C ARG A 88 33.95 8.15 0.03
N TYR A 89 33.85 9.47 0.03
CA TYR A 89 33.23 10.23 -1.05
C TYR A 89 33.91 9.98 -2.39
N VAL A 90 35.24 10.14 -2.45
CA VAL A 90 36.06 9.94 -3.66
C VAL A 90 35.90 8.51 -4.19
N ARG A 91 35.94 7.53 -3.31
CA ARG A 91 35.74 6.11 -3.69
C ARG A 91 34.38 5.89 -4.34
N GLU A 92 33.33 6.42 -3.75
CA GLU A 92 31.96 6.24 -4.26
C GLU A 92 31.81 6.96 -5.61
N GLU A 93 32.25 8.20 -5.71
CA GLU A 93 32.18 8.99 -6.95
C GLU A 93 32.96 8.32 -8.10
N ALA A 94 34.14 7.79 -7.82
CA ALA A 94 34.92 7.04 -8.80
C ALA A 94 34.17 5.80 -9.31
N LEU A 95 33.55 5.05 -8.41
CA LEU A 95 32.76 3.87 -8.75
C LEU A 95 31.51 4.22 -9.56
N VAL A 96 30.79 5.28 -9.19
CA VAL A 96 29.60 5.76 -9.90
C VAL A 96 29.97 6.23 -11.32
N ARG A 97 31.04 7.03 -11.48
CA ARG A 97 31.51 7.44 -12.79
C ARG A 97 31.90 6.23 -13.66
N LYS A 98 32.60 5.26 -13.08
CA LYS A 98 32.96 4.04 -13.83
C LYS A 98 31.73 3.21 -14.21
N ALA A 99 30.77 3.05 -13.32
CA ALA A 99 29.51 2.34 -13.58
C ALA A 99 28.72 2.97 -14.71
N ARG A 100 28.56 4.32 -14.70
CA ARG A 100 27.90 5.09 -15.78
C ARG A 100 28.61 4.91 -17.12
N ARG A 101 29.95 4.95 -17.13
CA ARG A 101 30.73 4.72 -18.37
C ARG A 101 30.54 3.30 -18.93
N LEU A 102 30.34 2.31 -18.06
CA LEU A 102 30.04 0.95 -18.46
C LEU A 102 28.55 0.74 -18.82
N GLY A 103 27.73 1.77 -18.67
CA GLY A 103 26.31 1.70 -18.97
C GLY A 103 25.50 0.85 -17.98
N LEU A 104 26.02 0.58 -16.77
CA LEU A 104 25.35 -0.27 -15.78
C LEU A 104 24.05 0.34 -15.24
N ASP A 105 23.83 1.61 -15.50
CA ASP A 105 22.62 2.38 -15.11
C ASP A 105 21.51 2.34 -16.19
N ARG A 106 21.79 1.90 -17.42
CA ARG A 106 20.88 2.07 -18.57
C ARG A 106 19.74 1.06 -18.59
N ASP A 107 20.03 -0.19 -18.25
CA ASP A 107 19.07 -1.31 -18.33
C ASP A 107 18.73 -1.86 -16.94
N ASP A 108 18.96 -1.11 -15.87
CA ASP A 108 18.63 -1.50 -14.50
C ASP A 108 17.27 -0.95 -14.09
N ASP A 109 16.29 -1.85 -13.92
CA ASP A 109 14.93 -1.53 -13.51
C ASP A 109 14.85 -0.86 -12.12
N LEU A 110 15.81 -1.13 -11.23
CA LEU A 110 15.83 -0.50 -9.91
C LEU A 110 16.23 0.98 -10.03
N ILE A 111 17.27 1.26 -10.82
CA ILE A 111 17.71 2.64 -11.09
C ILE A 111 16.60 3.40 -11.81
N ARG A 112 15.98 2.78 -12.83
CA ARG A 112 14.85 3.38 -13.56
C ARG A 112 13.69 3.73 -12.64
N ARG A 113 13.26 2.79 -11.78
CA ARG A 113 12.19 3.03 -10.80
C ARG A 113 12.55 4.15 -9.82
N ARG A 114 13.81 4.19 -9.39
CA ARG A 114 14.28 5.24 -8.48
C ARG A 114 14.23 6.62 -9.13
N LEU A 115 14.63 6.73 -10.39
CA LEU A 115 14.54 7.99 -11.14
C LEU A 115 13.09 8.45 -11.34
N VAL A 116 12.18 7.52 -11.66
CA VAL A 116 10.74 7.82 -11.75
C VAL A 116 10.22 8.35 -10.42
N GLN A 117 10.49 7.65 -9.32
CA GLN A 117 10.09 8.06 -7.97
C GLN A 117 10.59 9.47 -7.60
N GLN A 118 11.85 9.79 -7.95
CA GLN A 118 12.42 11.12 -7.69
C GLN A 118 11.74 12.18 -8.54
N MET A 119 11.42 11.88 -9.81
CA MET A 119 10.70 12.83 -10.66
C MET A 119 9.27 13.05 -10.21
N GLU A 120 8.56 12.01 -9.77
CA GLU A 120 7.23 12.11 -9.16
C GLU A 120 7.26 12.98 -7.91
N PHE A 121 8.27 12.81 -7.05
CA PHE A 121 8.45 13.65 -5.87
C PHE A 121 8.68 15.13 -6.20
N ILE A 122 9.49 15.42 -7.24
CA ILE A 122 9.75 16.79 -7.70
C ILE A 122 8.53 17.38 -8.40
N ALA A 123 7.72 16.54 -9.06
CA ALA A 123 6.51 16.98 -9.77
C ALA A 123 5.39 17.42 -8.80
N VAL A 124 5.41 16.92 -7.56
CA VAL A 124 4.48 17.35 -6.50
C VAL A 124 4.95 18.69 -5.94
N ASP A 125 4.12 19.73 -6.09
CA ASP A 125 4.39 21.01 -5.45
C ASP A 125 4.26 20.88 -3.92
N ALA A 126 5.33 21.15 -3.18
CA ALA A 126 5.41 21.05 -1.72
C ALA A 126 4.38 21.92 -0.95
N ARG A 127 3.61 22.77 -1.67
CA ARG A 127 2.55 23.62 -1.08
C ARG A 127 1.27 22.87 -0.68
N TYR A 128 1.13 21.59 -1.02
CA TYR A 128 -0.06 20.81 -0.69
C TYR A 128 0.08 20.10 0.66
N THR A 129 0.06 20.88 1.75
CA THR A 129 0.09 20.37 3.12
C THR A 129 -1.31 20.32 3.72
N GLU A 130 -1.49 19.56 4.80
CA GLU A 130 -2.75 19.50 5.56
C GLU A 130 -3.19 20.89 6.05
N ASP A 131 -2.24 21.74 6.42
CA ASP A 131 -2.50 23.12 6.89
C ASP A 131 -3.12 24.04 5.82
N ALA A 132 -2.97 23.69 4.54
CA ALA A 132 -3.59 24.43 3.44
C ALA A 132 -5.09 24.11 3.25
N ILE A 133 -5.65 23.13 3.98
CA ILE A 133 -7.07 22.75 3.90
C ILE A 133 -7.90 23.66 4.82
N ARG A 134 -8.85 24.37 4.24
CA ARG A 134 -9.71 25.32 4.96
C ARG A 134 -10.91 24.61 5.58
N ASP A 135 -11.39 25.10 6.71
CA ASP A 135 -12.54 24.53 7.41
C ASP A 135 -13.83 24.52 6.56
N ALA A 136 -13.98 25.49 5.64
CA ALA A 136 -15.09 25.49 4.69
C ALA A 136 -15.08 24.27 3.75
N GLU A 137 -13.90 23.78 3.37
CA GLU A 137 -13.73 22.60 2.51
C GLU A 137 -14.03 21.32 3.29
N ILE A 138 -13.57 21.27 4.54
CA ILE A 138 -13.88 20.16 5.45
C ILE A 138 -15.40 20.05 5.64
N SER A 139 -16.08 21.19 5.90
CA SER A 139 -17.52 21.24 6.08
C SER A 139 -18.29 20.86 4.81
N ALA A 140 -17.76 21.22 3.62
CA ALA A 140 -18.35 20.85 2.34
C ALA A 140 -18.24 19.35 2.10
N TYR A 141 -17.04 18.79 2.28
CA TYR A 141 -16.77 17.36 2.14
C TYR A 141 -17.64 16.53 3.09
N TYR A 142 -17.71 16.90 4.35
CA TYR A 142 -18.54 16.23 5.34
C TYR A 142 -20.02 16.17 4.96
N ARG A 143 -20.57 17.24 4.42
CA ARG A 143 -21.97 17.26 3.96
C ARG A 143 -22.21 16.40 2.73
N GLU A 144 -21.27 16.40 1.80
CA GLU A 144 -21.34 15.61 0.57
C GLU A 144 -21.21 14.11 0.85
N HIS A 145 -20.40 13.75 1.85
CA HIS A 145 -20.08 12.36 2.22
C HIS A 145 -20.70 11.97 3.58
N ALA A 146 -21.84 12.56 3.95
CA ALA A 146 -22.43 12.39 5.28
C ALA A 146 -22.67 10.91 5.67
N GLU A 147 -23.02 10.06 4.70
CA GLU A 147 -23.26 8.63 4.95
C GLU A 147 -21.97 7.86 5.29
N ASP A 148 -20.80 8.32 4.83
CA ASP A 148 -19.51 7.69 5.15
C ASP A 148 -19.11 7.92 6.62
N PHE A 149 -19.68 8.97 7.23
CA PHE A 149 -19.47 9.33 8.63
C PHE A 149 -20.60 8.86 9.54
N ARG A 150 -21.50 8.02 9.03
CA ARG A 150 -22.59 7.46 9.81
C ARG A 150 -22.11 6.23 10.56
N GLU A 151 -22.19 6.30 11.88
CA GLU A 151 -21.96 5.14 12.74
C GLU A 151 -23.18 4.22 12.71
N ALA A 152 -22.94 2.93 12.58
CA ALA A 152 -23.99 1.93 12.57
C ALA A 152 -24.69 1.86 13.93
N ALA A 153 -25.99 1.50 13.93
CA ALA A 153 -26.66 1.14 15.16
C ALA A 153 -26.09 -0.16 15.75
N TYR A 154 -26.03 -0.23 17.09
CA TYR A 154 -25.58 -1.41 17.83
C TYR A 154 -26.64 -1.89 18.80
N TYR A 155 -26.76 -3.20 18.91
CA TYR A 155 -27.73 -3.88 19.78
C TYR A 155 -27.04 -4.88 20.69
N THR A 156 -27.45 -4.88 21.96
CA THR A 156 -27.12 -5.94 22.92
C THR A 156 -28.43 -6.55 23.41
N PHE A 157 -28.67 -7.80 23.07
CA PHE A 157 -29.91 -8.49 23.46
C PHE A 157 -29.69 -10.00 23.65
N ASP A 158 -30.54 -10.58 24.48
CA ASP A 158 -30.78 -12.02 24.57
C ASP A 158 -32.06 -12.35 23.82
N HIS A 159 -32.16 -13.58 23.28
CA HIS A 159 -33.39 -14.02 22.65
C HIS A 159 -33.68 -15.49 22.92
N VAL A 160 -34.97 -15.82 22.87
CA VAL A 160 -35.49 -17.20 22.87
C VAL A 160 -36.22 -17.43 21.56
N TYR A 161 -35.81 -18.46 20.84
CA TYR A 161 -36.28 -18.75 19.49
C TYR A 161 -37.35 -19.86 19.49
N PHE A 162 -38.38 -19.70 18.66
CA PHE A 162 -39.41 -20.68 18.35
C PHE A 162 -39.49 -20.86 16.85
N ARG A 163 -39.21 -22.09 16.40
CA ARG A 163 -39.27 -22.44 14.97
C ARG A 163 -40.69 -22.20 14.44
N ALA A 164 -40.77 -21.65 13.21
CA ALA A 164 -42.04 -21.44 12.53
C ALA A 164 -42.86 -22.74 12.45
N GLY A 165 -44.13 -22.67 12.83
CA GLY A 165 -45.06 -23.80 12.86
C GLY A 165 -46.38 -23.41 13.48
N SER A 166 -47.40 -24.31 13.41
CA SER A 166 -48.76 -24.03 13.87
C SER A 166 -48.87 -23.70 15.36
N GLU A 167 -47.92 -24.18 16.18
CA GLU A 167 -47.94 -23.94 17.63
C GLU A 167 -46.95 -22.86 18.08
N SER A 168 -46.17 -22.27 17.18
CA SER A 168 -45.09 -21.34 17.54
C SER A 168 -45.60 -20.13 18.31
N VAL A 169 -46.72 -19.53 17.90
CA VAL A 169 -47.34 -18.39 18.57
C VAL A 169 -47.79 -18.74 19.98
N SER A 170 -48.45 -19.88 20.16
CA SER A 170 -48.92 -20.33 21.47
C SER A 170 -47.76 -20.64 22.41
N ARG A 171 -46.74 -21.34 21.92
CA ARG A 171 -45.50 -21.67 22.68
C ARG A 171 -44.76 -20.39 23.11
N ALA A 172 -44.59 -19.47 22.21
CA ALA A 172 -43.95 -18.16 22.50
C ALA A 172 -44.76 -17.36 23.54
N GLY A 173 -46.08 -17.33 23.42
CA GLY A 173 -46.96 -16.68 24.40
C GLY A 173 -46.88 -17.23 25.80
N VAL A 174 -46.91 -18.59 25.94
CA VAL A 174 -46.72 -19.27 27.25
C VAL A 174 -45.32 -18.97 27.82
N ALA A 175 -44.27 -19.03 27.00
CA ALA A 175 -42.94 -18.70 27.44
C ALA A 175 -42.78 -17.25 27.89
N LEU A 176 -43.40 -16.32 27.16
CA LEU A 176 -43.37 -14.87 27.50
C LEU A 176 -44.05 -14.65 28.87
N ALA A 177 -45.20 -15.26 29.13
CA ALA A 177 -45.88 -15.16 30.40
C ALA A 177 -45.00 -15.64 31.57
N ARG A 178 -44.34 -16.78 31.42
CA ARG A 178 -43.41 -17.33 32.43
C ARG A 178 -42.20 -16.45 32.67
N LEU A 179 -41.62 -15.88 31.60
CA LEU A 179 -40.50 -14.94 31.70
C LEU A 179 -40.90 -13.65 32.37
N GLY A 180 -42.11 -13.10 32.10
CA GLY A 180 -42.64 -11.91 32.72
C GLY A 180 -42.96 -12.05 34.21
N ALA A 181 -43.35 -13.27 34.65
CA ALA A 181 -43.55 -13.57 36.05
C ALA A 181 -42.25 -13.84 36.85
N ASN A 182 -41.09 -13.80 36.20
CA ASN A 182 -39.78 -14.22 36.75
C ASN A 182 -39.79 -15.67 37.30
N GLU A 183 -40.62 -16.55 36.72
CA GLU A 183 -40.78 -17.94 37.10
C GLU A 183 -39.76 -18.89 36.45
N VAL A 184 -38.81 -18.32 35.66
CA VAL A 184 -37.81 -19.10 34.92
C VAL A 184 -36.43 -18.92 35.55
N PRO A 185 -35.89 -20.00 36.17
CA PRO A 185 -34.51 -20.01 36.64
C PRO A 185 -33.51 -19.81 35.48
N ALA A 186 -32.33 -19.26 35.80
CA ALA A 186 -31.31 -19.02 34.79
C ALA A 186 -30.85 -20.29 34.05
N GLU A 187 -30.85 -21.42 34.73
CA GLU A 187 -30.49 -22.73 34.16
C GLU A 187 -31.54 -23.19 33.11
N GLU A 188 -32.83 -22.94 33.37
CA GLU A 188 -33.92 -23.29 32.45
C GLU A 188 -33.98 -22.35 31.24
N LEU A 189 -33.59 -21.10 31.39
CA LEU A 189 -33.58 -20.13 30.32
C LEU A 189 -32.72 -20.59 29.14
N SER A 190 -31.62 -21.29 29.42
CA SER A 190 -30.70 -21.80 28.38
C SER A 190 -31.33 -22.91 27.53
N SER A 191 -32.32 -23.62 28.06
CA SER A 191 -33.05 -24.73 27.38
C SER A 191 -34.41 -24.30 26.85
N MET A 192 -34.88 -23.06 27.14
CA MET A 192 -36.15 -22.54 26.69
C MET A 192 -36.18 -22.32 25.18
N GLY A 193 -37.28 -22.68 24.52
CA GLY A 193 -37.47 -22.55 23.10
C GLY A 193 -36.76 -23.63 22.26
N ASP A 194 -36.59 -23.33 20.99
CA ASP A 194 -35.93 -24.21 20.04
C ASP A 194 -34.47 -23.82 19.87
N ARG A 195 -33.65 -24.71 19.30
CA ARG A 195 -32.26 -24.41 18.99
C ARG A 195 -32.19 -23.42 17.79
N PHE A 196 -31.61 -22.25 18.01
CA PHE A 196 -31.36 -21.32 16.96
C PHE A 196 -30.05 -21.63 16.23
N LEU A 197 -29.96 -21.23 14.97
CA LEU A 197 -28.81 -21.50 14.10
C LEU A 197 -27.56 -20.73 14.54
N TYR A 198 -27.74 -19.54 15.10
CA TYR A 198 -26.68 -18.62 15.52
C TYR A 198 -26.62 -18.50 17.06
N ASN A 199 -26.18 -17.34 17.57
CA ASN A 199 -25.98 -17.10 18.98
C ASN A 199 -27.31 -16.82 19.70
N ARG A 200 -27.42 -17.17 21.00
CA ARG A 200 -28.54 -16.80 21.86
C ARG A 200 -28.42 -15.42 22.47
N ARG A 201 -27.19 -14.92 22.57
CA ARG A 201 -26.86 -13.58 23.05
C ARG A 201 -26.07 -12.83 22.00
N TYR A 202 -26.48 -11.63 21.76
CA TYR A 202 -25.86 -10.64 20.90
C TYR A 202 -25.35 -9.49 21.75
N ALA A 203 -24.06 -9.24 21.76
CA ALA A 203 -23.44 -8.15 22.50
C ALA A 203 -22.77 -7.22 21.49
N GLU A 204 -23.17 -5.94 21.50
CA GLU A 204 -22.64 -4.88 20.64
C GLU A 204 -22.58 -5.28 19.15
N ARG A 205 -23.69 -5.84 18.65
CA ARG A 205 -23.80 -6.28 17.26
C ARG A 205 -24.41 -5.21 16.38
N THR A 206 -23.82 -4.98 15.22
CA THR A 206 -24.29 -4.02 14.25
C THR A 206 -25.65 -4.41 13.67
N GLU A 207 -26.43 -3.42 13.23
CA GLU A 207 -27.68 -3.64 12.53
C GLU A 207 -27.51 -4.59 11.33
N GLY A 208 -26.40 -4.46 10.58
CA GLY A 208 -26.08 -5.35 9.45
C GLY A 208 -25.91 -6.80 9.85
N GLU A 209 -25.28 -7.10 11.01
CA GLU A 209 -25.17 -8.44 11.55
C GLU A 209 -26.53 -8.98 12.00
N VAL A 210 -27.37 -8.13 12.59
CA VAL A 210 -28.75 -8.51 12.97
C VAL A 210 -29.56 -8.83 11.73
N ILE A 211 -29.50 -8.01 10.69
CA ILE A 211 -30.17 -8.27 9.40
C ILE A 211 -29.71 -9.59 8.81
N SER A 212 -28.39 -9.84 8.81
CA SER A 212 -27.82 -11.09 8.27
C SER A 212 -28.30 -12.35 8.97
N HIS A 213 -28.56 -12.27 10.28
CA HIS A 213 -28.95 -13.45 11.09
C HIS A 213 -30.46 -13.60 11.28
N PHE A 214 -31.25 -12.53 11.18
CA PHE A 214 -32.67 -12.57 11.51
C PHE A 214 -33.57 -12.05 10.37
N GLY A 215 -33.00 -11.37 9.39
CA GLY A 215 -33.74 -10.68 8.33
C GLY A 215 -34.06 -9.21 8.67
N LYS A 216 -34.37 -8.44 7.62
CA LYS A 216 -34.60 -6.99 7.69
C LYS A 216 -35.81 -6.61 8.56
N ALA A 217 -36.93 -7.34 8.43
CA ALA A 217 -38.15 -7.07 9.18
C ALA A 217 -37.94 -7.21 10.70
N PHE A 218 -37.12 -8.18 11.12
CA PHE A 218 -36.74 -8.33 12.51
C PHE A 218 -35.92 -7.15 13.01
N ALA A 219 -34.90 -6.73 12.27
CA ALA A 219 -34.05 -5.58 12.63
C ALA A 219 -34.87 -4.29 12.76
N GLU A 220 -35.78 -4.05 11.83
CA GLU A 220 -36.69 -2.90 11.87
C GLU A 220 -37.63 -2.93 13.10
N SER A 221 -38.04 -4.13 13.52
CA SER A 221 -38.86 -4.32 14.72
C SER A 221 -38.06 -4.12 15.99
N LEU A 222 -36.83 -4.69 16.01
CA LEU A 222 -35.90 -4.54 17.13
C LEU A 222 -35.50 -3.05 17.35
N ALA A 223 -35.30 -2.30 16.27
CA ALA A 223 -34.96 -0.88 16.32
C ALA A 223 -36.04 0.00 16.97
N LYS A 224 -37.29 -0.46 17.02
CA LYS A 224 -38.40 0.25 17.66
C LYS A 224 -38.55 -0.04 19.15
N LEU A 225 -37.87 -1.07 19.66
CA LEU A 225 -37.91 -1.41 21.07
C LEU A 225 -37.00 -0.48 21.88
N GLU A 226 -37.45 -0.21 23.10
CA GLU A 226 -36.58 0.44 24.10
C GLU A 226 -35.89 -0.59 24.98
N PRO A 227 -34.64 -0.35 25.38
CA PRO A 227 -33.94 -1.23 26.31
C PRO A 227 -34.73 -1.40 27.61
N ALA A 228 -34.93 -2.67 27.99
CA ALA A 228 -35.69 -3.01 29.21
C ALA A 228 -35.16 -4.34 29.78
N ALA A 229 -35.36 -4.54 31.07
CA ALA A 229 -35.05 -5.81 31.74
C ALA A 229 -36.09 -6.90 31.37
N ASP A 230 -37.26 -6.48 30.92
CA ASP A 230 -38.39 -7.37 30.60
C ASP A 230 -38.20 -8.04 29.22
N TRP A 231 -38.82 -9.23 29.10
CA TRP A 231 -38.90 -9.90 27.83
C TRP A 231 -40.06 -9.35 27.01
N LEU A 232 -39.80 -9.10 25.75
CA LEU A 232 -40.75 -8.52 24.79
C LEU A 232 -40.93 -9.45 23.58
N GLY A 233 -41.99 -9.28 22.85
CA GLY A 233 -42.26 -10.03 21.63
C GLY A 233 -43.61 -10.75 21.64
N PRO A 234 -43.80 -11.77 20.78
CA PRO A 234 -42.81 -12.30 19.84
C PRO A 234 -42.51 -11.35 18.64
N LEU A 235 -41.24 -11.28 18.25
CA LEU A 235 -40.80 -10.65 17.01
C LEU A 235 -40.59 -11.75 15.95
N GLU A 236 -41.01 -11.45 14.73
CA GLU A 236 -40.86 -12.37 13.60
C GLU A 236 -39.47 -12.15 12.90
N SER A 237 -38.83 -13.27 12.53
CA SER A 237 -37.61 -13.31 11.73
C SER A 237 -37.80 -14.24 10.52
N ASP A 238 -36.81 -14.29 9.63
CA ASP A 238 -36.80 -15.25 8.51
C ASP A 238 -36.83 -16.74 8.95
N HIS A 239 -36.62 -16.99 10.24
CA HIS A 239 -36.52 -18.35 10.80
C HIS A 239 -37.74 -18.74 11.67
N GLY A 240 -38.48 -17.75 12.17
CA GLY A 240 -39.62 -17.97 13.08
C GLY A 240 -39.77 -16.83 14.08
N LEU A 241 -40.21 -17.15 15.29
CA LEU A 241 -40.54 -16.17 16.32
C LEU A 241 -39.46 -16.09 17.40
N HIS A 242 -39.25 -14.89 17.90
CA HIS A 242 -38.26 -14.63 18.96
C HIS A 242 -38.88 -13.80 20.08
N LEU A 243 -38.65 -14.23 21.31
CA LEU A 243 -38.80 -13.36 22.47
C LEU A 243 -37.46 -12.64 22.70
N ILE A 244 -37.48 -11.36 23.00
CA ILE A 244 -36.29 -10.53 23.09
C ILE A 244 -36.21 -9.88 24.46
N ARG A 245 -35.02 -9.86 25.03
CA ARG A 245 -34.67 -8.98 26.15
C ARG A 245 -33.56 -8.04 25.67
N LEU A 246 -33.95 -6.81 25.38
CA LEU A 246 -33.07 -5.77 24.84
C LEU A 246 -32.34 -5.07 25.98
N GLY A 247 -31.05 -5.36 26.15
CA GLY A 247 -30.23 -4.74 27.20
C GLY A 247 -29.70 -3.36 26.80
N GLN A 248 -29.34 -3.18 25.52
CA GLN A 248 -28.80 -1.92 25.05
C GLN A 248 -29.16 -1.73 23.57
N ARG A 249 -29.44 -0.48 23.22
CA ARG A 249 -29.57 0.00 21.85
C ARG A 249 -28.81 1.32 21.72
N VAL A 250 -27.83 1.35 20.84
CA VAL A 250 -27.16 2.56 20.42
C VAL A 250 -27.70 2.88 19.01
N PRO A 251 -28.45 3.95 18.84
CA PRO A 251 -28.99 4.30 17.51
C PRO A 251 -27.84 4.67 16.57
N SER A 252 -28.08 4.49 15.27
CA SER A 252 -27.19 5.05 14.25
C SER A 252 -27.12 6.56 14.40
N ALA A 253 -25.93 7.10 14.40
CA ALA A 253 -25.68 8.53 14.55
C ALA A 253 -24.67 8.99 13.51
N LEU A 254 -24.79 10.24 13.10
CA LEU A 254 -23.77 10.89 12.30
C LEU A 254 -22.65 11.35 13.24
N ARG A 255 -21.43 10.89 13.01
CA ARG A 255 -20.24 11.29 13.78
C ARG A 255 -20.04 12.80 13.67
N PRO A 256 -19.89 13.54 14.77
CA PRO A 256 -19.74 14.99 14.75
C PRO A 256 -18.62 15.47 13.83
N LEU A 257 -18.81 16.64 13.20
CA LEU A 257 -17.83 17.22 12.29
C LEU A 257 -16.45 17.40 12.96
N GLU A 258 -16.44 17.80 14.23
CA GLU A 258 -15.19 18.01 14.99
C GLU A 258 -14.37 16.73 15.12
N GLU A 259 -15.03 15.58 15.23
CA GLU A 259 -14.39 14.27 15.32
C GLU A 259 -13.96 13.74 13.95
N ALA A 260 -14.72 14.05 12.89
CA ALA A 260 -14.42 13.66 11.52
C ALA A 260 -13.38 14.58 10.85
N ALA A 261 -13.27 15.83 11.28
CA ALA A 261 -12.44 16.86 10.63
C ALA A 261 -10.96 16.46 10.43
N PRO A 262 -10.27 15.82 11.38
CA PRO A 262 -8.87 15.40 11.15
C PRO A 262 -8.72 14.34 10.04
N GLU A 263 -9.69 13.44 9.92
CA GLU A 263 -9.72 12.42 8.88
C GLU A 263 -9.99 13.06 7.51
N ILE A 264 -10.99 13.94 7.43
CA ILE A 264 -11.33 14.67 6.21
C ILE A 264 -10.17 15.54 5.74
N ARG A 265 -9.48 16.21 6.65
CA ARG A 265 -8.30 17.02 6.34
C ARG A 265 -7.22 16.22 5.66
N ARG A 266 -6.90 15.04 6.20
CA ARG A 266 -5.91 14.11 5.59
C ARG A 266 -6.37 13.64 4.22
N GLU A 267 -7.64 13.29 4.06
CA GLU A 267 -8.18 12.82 2.80
C GLU A 267 -8.14 13.91 1.71
N LEU A 268 -8.54 15.13 2.04
CA LEU A 268 -8.47 16.28 1.12
C LEU A 268 -7.02 16.62 0.76
N ALA A 269 -6.08 16.54 1.71
CA ALA A 269 -4.66 16.73 1.44
C ALA A 269 -4.12 15.65 0.50
N ARG A 270 -4.48 14.38 0.72
CA ARG A 270 -4.12 13.25 -0.15
C ARG A 270 -4.65 13.45 -1.57
N GLN A 271 -5.93 13.80 -1.73
CA GLN A 271 -6.54 14.06 -3.04
C GLN A 271 -5.83 15.20 -3.80
N ARG A 272 -5.49 16.28 -3.09
CA ARG A 272 -4.74 17.39 -3.69
C ARG A 272 -3.33 16.98 -4.12
N GLN A 273 -2.66 16.19 -3.30
CA GLN A 273 -1.33 15.69 -3.62
C GLN A 273 -1.36 14.77 -4.85
N GLU A 274 -2.34 13.89 -4.95
CA GLU A 274 -2.54 13.03 -6.12
C GLU A 274 -2.83 13.88 -7.39
N ALA A 275 -3.76 14.82 -7.29
CA ALA A 275 -4.09 15.70 -8.40
C ALA A 275 -2.88 16.57 -8.85
N ALA A 276 -2.05 17.01 -7.91
CA ALA A 276 -0.83 17.75 -8.21
C ALA A 276 0.21 16.87 -8.90
N LEU A 277 0.36 15.63 -8.47
CA LEU A 277 1.24 14.64 -9.10
C LEU A 277 0.79 14.38 -10.55
N ASP A 278 -0.50 14.09 -10.74
CA ASP A 278 -1.06 13.84 -12.07
C ASP A 278 -0.86 15.04 -13.01
N ALA A 279 -1.11 16.25 -12.51
CA ALA A 279 -0.88 17.47 -13.28
C ALA A 279 0.60 17.66 -13.60
N GLY A 280 1.51 17.41 -12.65
CA GLY A 280 2.94 17.50 -12.86
C GLY A 280 3.44 16.49 -13.88
N VAL A 281 3.00 15.24 -13.79
CA VAL A 281 3.33 14.18 -14.75
C VAL A 281 2.75 14.51 -16.13
N ALA A 282 1.50 14.97 -16.22
CA ALA A 282 0.87 15.39 -17.48
C ALA A 282 1.63 16.53 -18.14
N ALA A 283 2.10 17.51 -17.39
CA ALA A 283 2.93 18.60 -17.89
C ALA A 283 4.29 18.12 -18.45
N ILE A 284 4.87 17.08 -17.88
CA ILE A 284 6.07 16.43 -18.41
C ILE A 284 5.72 15.69 -19.70
N LEU A 285 4.69 14.84 -19.69
CA LEU A 285 4.27 14.02 -20.85
C LEU A 285 3.91 14.88 -22.07
N SER A 286 3.30 16.04 -21.86
CA SER A 286 2.92 16.95 -22.98
C SER A 286 4.10 17.45 -23.82
N ARG A 287 5.33 17.28 -23.34
CA ARG A 287 6.55 17.64 -24.06
C ARG A 287 7.10 16.54 -24.97
N TYR A 288 6.48 15.34 -24.94
CA TYR A 288 6.92 14.20 -25.71
C TYR A 288 5.91 13.85 -26.79
N ALA A 289 6.40 13.59 -28.01
CA ALA A 289 5.61 12.92 -29.04
C ALA A 289 5.66 11.40 -28.80
N VAL A 290 4.48 10.76 -28.83
CA VAL A 290 4.38 9.31 -28.62
C VAL A 290 4.07 8.65 -29.95
N GLU A 291 5.00 7.83 -30.45
CA GLU A 291 4.80 6.98 -31.62
C GLU A 291 4.76 5.52 -31.17
N VAL A 292 3.66 4.85 -31.44
CA VAL A 292 3.49 3.42 -31.11
C VAL A 292 3.73 2.62 -32.39
N ALA A 293 4.82 1.84 -32.43
CA ALA A 293 5.06 0.91 -33.52
C ALA A 293 3.97 -0.18 -33.53
N SER A 294 3.30 -0.35 -34.64
CA SER A 294 2.32 -1.45 -34.83
C SER A 294 3.02 -2.80 -34.70
N PRO A 295 2.43 -3.81 -34.01
CA PRO A 295 2.99 -5.14 -33.95
C PRO A 295 3.05 -5.71 -35.38
N GLY A 296 4.25 -5.83 -35.97
CA GLY A 296 4.46 -6.36 -37.32
C GLY A 296 5.35 -5.52 -38.24
N SER A 297 5.79 -4.33 -37.85
CA SER A 297 6.80 -3.60 -38.64
C SER A 297 8.18 -4.25 -38.47
N PRO A 298 8.86 -4.62 -39.57
CA PRO A 298 10.23 -5.14 -39.49
C PRO A 298 11.13 -4.08 -38.81
N ARG A 299 12.02 -4.53 -37.98
CA ARG A 299 13.12 -3.69 -37.47
C ARG A 299 14.12 -3.52 -38.63
N ASP A 300 14.23 -2.33 -39.15
CA ASP A 300 15.30 -1.95 -40.08
C ASP A 300 16.65 -1.93 -39.36
#